data_0aa62b7c0c2d976f7e0fa356f4d7db01
#
_entry.id   0aa62b7c0c2d976f7e0fa356f4d7db01
#
_cell.length_a   1.000
_cell.length_b   1.000
_cell.length_c   1.000
_cell.angle_alpha   90.00
_cell.angle_beta   90.00
_cell.angle_gamma   90.00
#
_symmetry.space_group_name_H-M   'P 1'
#
loop_
_entity.id
_entity.type
_entity.pdbx_description
1 polymer ?
#
loop_
_entity_poly.entity_id
_entity_poly.type
_entity_poly.pdbx_seq_one_letter_code
_entity_poly.pdbx_strand_id
1 'polypeptide(L)'
;MENDIHQRYLAARHHVAKNTPITVLHIGEHQTFVAFGHALEPDAIVVLNIGSNRTAQDFFKHTPPTPYEMELAIITVEDEVTRALKVITSASTLFTTDVAIRELAVMAGISNEAKLFFSLEAVERTFDLLAKWVLGRAAASSGIPNQPELAARLLILREFMHHLQFESLHIV
;
A
#
# COMPACT_ATOMS: atom_id res chain seq x y z
N MET A 1 -2.77 -7.78 -16.76
CA MET A 1 -2.79 -7.60 -15.31
C MET A 1 -1.96 -8.65 -14.57
N GLU A 2 -2.20 -9.95 -14.70
CA GLU A 2 -1.31 -10.98 -14.10
C GLU A 2 0.12 -10.91 -14.63
N ASN A 3 0.30 -10.61 -15.90
CA ASN A 3 1.63 -10.40 -16.49
C ASN A 3 2.36 -9.17 -15.91
N ASP A 4 1.64 -8.14 -15.47
CA ASP A 4 2.22 -6.94 -14.88
C ASP A 4 2.75 -7.21 -13.46
N ILE A 5 1.99 -7.87 -12.60
CA ILE A 5 2.46 -8.22 -11.25
C ILE A 5 3.64 -9.20 -11.31
N HIS A 6 3.65 -10.12 -12.29
CA HIS A 6 4.77 -11.02 -12.50
C HIS A 6 6.06 -10.27 -12.87
N GLN A 7 5.98 -9.28 -13.76
CA GLN A 7 7.14 -8.44 -14.12
C GLN A 7 7.65 -7.63 -12.93
N ARG A 8 6.74 -7.10 -12.11
CA ARG A 8 7.07 -6.39 -10.86
C ARG A 8 7.76 -7.32 -9.86
N TYR A 9 7.27 -8.56 -9.75
CA TYR A 9 7.89 -9.59 -8.92
C TYR A 9 9.32 -9.90 -9.37
N LEU A 10 9.55 -10.09 -10.67
CA LEU A 10 10.88 -10.30 -11.22
C LEU A 10 11.81 -9.10 -10.96
N ALA A 11 11.32 -7.88 -11.14
CA ALA A 11 12.10 -6.67 -10.83
C ALA A 11 12.55 -6.64 -9.35
N ALA A 12 11.63 -6.90 -8.42
CA ALA A 12 11.94 -6.97 -6.99
C ALA A 12 12.92 -8.12 -6.68
N ARG A 13 12.79 -9.25 -7.37
CA ARG A 13 13.61 -10.45 -7.16
C ARG A 13 15.11 -10.20 -7.37
N HIS A 14 15.49 -9.26 -8.22
CA HIS A 14 16.88 -8.88 -8.47
C HIS A 14 17.56 -8.18 -7.27
N HIS A 15 16.80 -7.74 -6.28
CA HIS A 15 17.31 -7.01 -5.11
C HIS A 15 17.62 -7.91 -3.90
N VAL A 16 17.35 -9.21 -3.99
CA VAL A 16 17.55 -10.16 -2.89
C VAL A 16 18.32 -11.40 -3.33
N ALA A 17 18.88 -12.11 -2.36
CA ALA A 17 19.55 -13.39 -2.61
C ALA A 17 18.57 -14.46 -3.11
N LYS A 18 19.09 -15.46 -3.82
CA LYS A 18 18.29 -16.61 -4.27
C LYS A 18 17.61 -17.29 -3.07
N ASN A 19 16.38 -17.73 -3.30
CA ASN A 19 15.54 -18.43 -2.32
C ASN A 19 15.15 -17.60 -1.07
N THR A 20 15.40 -16.28 -1.05
CA THR A 20 14.85 -15.40 -0.02
C THR A 20 13.37 -15.16 -0.30
N PRO A 21 12.45 -15.38 0.66
CA PRO A 21 11.04 -15.10 0.44
C PRO A 21 10.81 -13.59 0.26
N ILE A 22 10.05 -13.24 -0.76
CA ILE A 22 9.60 -11.87 -1.02
C ILE A 22 8.10 -11.80 -1.22
N THR A 23 7.53 -10.67 -0.85
CA THR A 23 6.17 -10.26 -1.19
C THR A 23 6.25 -9.00 -2.02
N VAL A 24 5.54 -8.94 -3.13
CA VAL A 24 5.44 -7.74 -3.97
C VAL A 24 4.01 -7.24 -3.96
N LEU A 25 3.85 -5.99 -3.59
CA LEU A 25 2.57 -5.28 -3.55
C LEU A 25 2.47 -4.31 -4.73
N HIS A 26 1.34 -4.35 -5.42
CA HIS A 26 0.95 -3.36 -6.42
C HIS A 26 -0.47 -2.86 -6.14
N ILE A 27 -0.60 -1.59 -5.72
CA ILE A 27 -1.89 -0.93 -5.50
C ILE A 27 -2.32 -0.22 -6.79
N GLY A 28 -3.12 -0.92 -7.59
CA GLY A 28 -3.69 -0.37 -8.81
C GLY A 28 -4.90 0.55 -8.55
N GLU A 29 -5.52 1.02 -9.62
CA GLU A 29 -6.69 1.88 -9.53
C GLU A 29 -7.93 1.14 -9.03
N HIS A 30 -8.18 -0.07 -9.53
CA HIS A 30 -9.38 -0.84 -9.23
C HIS A 30 -9.13 -2.10 -8.39
N GLN A 31 -7.93 -2.65 -8.45
CA GLN A 31 -7.53 -3.86 -7.74
C GLN A 31 -6.11 -3.72 -7.21
N THR A 32 -5.84 -4.42 -6.12
CA THR A 32 -4.50 -4.56 -5.56
C THR A 32 -4.02 -5.98 -5.82
N PHE A 33 -2.78 -6.11 -6.27
CA PHE A 33 -2.15 -7.38 -6.59
C PHE A 33 -1.03 -7.65 -5.61
N VAL A 34 -0.97 -8.88 -5.14
CA VAL A 34 0.06 -9.36 -4.22
C VAL A 34 0.68 -10.62 -4.81
N ALA A 35 1.98 -10.60 -5.05
CA ALA A 35 2.74 -11.78 -5.44
C ALA A 35 3.69 -12.20 -4.32
N PHE A 36 3.70 -13.47 -3.96
CA PHE A 36 4.57 -14.05 -2.94
C PHE A 36 5.37 -15.19 -3.53
N GLY A 37 6.64 -15.35 -3.14
CA GLY A 37 7.43 -16.50 -3.57
C GLY A 37 8.89 -16.45 -3.12
N HIS A 38 9.59 -17.55 -3.42
CA HIS A 38 10.99 -17.80 -3.05
C HIS A 38 11.91 -17.87 -4.27
N ALA A 39 11.37 -18.22 -5.43
CA ALA A 39 12.11 -18.47 -6.68
C ALA A 39 11.91 -17.34 -7.70
N LEU A 40 12.28 -17.56 -8.95
CA LEU A 40 12.07 -16.61 -10.06
C LEU A 40 10.58 -16.46 -10.37
N GLU A 41 9.83 -17.56 -10.27
CA GLU A 41 8.36 -17.50 -10.38
C GLU A 41 7.73 -17.28 -9.02
N PRO A 42 6.67 -16.50 -8.91
CA PRO A 42 5.91 -16.39 -7.66
C PRO A 42 5.22 -17.72 -7.34
N ASP A 43 5.23 -18.10 -6.08
CA ASP A 43 4.54 -19.30 -5.61
C ASP A 43 3.02 -19.08 -5.55
N ALA A 44 2.60 -17.83 -5.35
CA ALA A 44 1.19 -17.43 -5.34
C ALA A 44 1.01 -15.97 -5.76
N ILE A 45 -0.13 -15.71 -6.41
CA ILE A 45 -0.63 -14.38 -6.71
C ILE A 45 -2.05 -14.25 -6.16
N VAL A 46 -2.30 -13.16 -5.44
CA VAL A 46 -3.63 -12.82 -4.91
C VAL A 46 -4.08 -11.50 -5.50
N VAL A 47 -5.33 -11.45 -5.91
CA VAL A 47 -6.00 -10.23 -6.34
C VAL A 47 -7.02 -9.82 -5.27
N LEU A 48 -6.83 -8.61 -4.75
CA LEU A 48 -7.72 -7.99 -3.78
C LEU A 48 -8.63 -7.00 -4.51
N ASN A 49 -9.93 -7.00 -4.18
CA ASN A 49 -10.94 -6.18 -4.83
C ASN A 49 -10.98 -4.74 -4.27
N ILE A 50 -9.84 -4.21 -3.92
CA ILE A 50 -9.59 -2.84 -3.45
C ILE A 50 -8.53 -2.19 -4.32
N GLY A 51 -8.68 -0.91 -4.61
CA GLY A 51 -7.74 -0.12 -5.40
C GLY A 51 -7.95 1.36 -5.11
N SER A 52 -6.99 2.22 -5.46
CA SER A 52 -7.02 3.63 -5.09
C SER A 52 -8.29 4.35 -5.57
N ASN A 53 -8.66 4.22 -6.84
CA ASN A 53 -9.85 4.85 -7.41
C ASN A 53 -11.12 4.15 -6.93
N ARG A 54 -11.14 2.82 -6.96
CA ARG A 54 -12.31 2.05 -6.53
C ARG A 54 -12.69 2.35 -5.09
N THR A 55 -11.74 2.27 -4.15
CA THR A 55 -12.00 2.56 -2.74
C THR A 55 -12.44 4.00 -2.54
N ALA A 56 -11.83 4.97 -3.24
CA ALA A 56 -12.25 6.35 -3.18
C ALA A 56 -13.69 6.53 -3.70
N GLN A 57 -14.03 5.95 -4.85
CA GLN A 57 -15.37 6.06 -5.45
C GLN A 57 -16.45 5.37 -4.62
N ASP A 58 -16.15 4.22 -4.04
CA ASP A 58 -17.13 3.45 -3.26
C ASP A 58 -17.45 4.12 -1.92
N PHE A 59 -16.43 4.69 -1.24
CA PHE A 59 -16.57 5.16 0.15
C PHE A 59 -16.51 6.66 0.34
N PHE A 60 -15.67 7.41 -0.41
CA PHE A 60 -15.43 8.85 -0.17
C PHE A 60 -16.36 9.72 -1.01
N LYS A 61 -17.49 10.12 -0.44
CA LYS A 61 -18.46 11.01 -1.08
C LYS A 61 -18.19 12.49 -0.80
N HIS A 62 -17.38 12.76 0.23
CA HIS A 62 -16.97 14.11 0.64
C HIS A 62 -15.46 14.27 0.48
N THR A 63 -15.02 15.51 0.38
CA THR A 63 -13.61 15.87 0.28
C THR A 63 -13.30 16.98 1.28
N PRO A 64 -12.62 16.68 2.40
CA PRO A 64 -12.14 15.38 2.84
C PRO A 64 -13.27 14.37 3.10
N PRO A 65 -12.98 13.07 3.08
CA PRO A 65 -13.95 12.07 3.49
C PRO A 65 -14.36 12.31 4.95
N THR A 66 -15.61 12.00 5.28
CA THR A 66 -16.06 12.08 6.67
C THR A 66 -15.45 10.95 7.52
N PRO A 67 -15.41 11.09 8.87
CA PRO A 67 -14.96 10.00 9.74
C PRO A 67 -15.70 8.68 9.50
N TYR A 68 -17.01 8.74 9.25
CA TYR A 68 -17.84 7.57 8.97
C TYR A 68 -17.46 6.90 7.63
N GLU A 69 -17.22 7.68 6.58
CA GLU A 69 -16.76 7.18 5.28
C GLU A 69 -15.39 6.50 5.41
N MET A 70 -14.50 7.10 6.18
CA MET A 70 -13.18 6.52 6.45
C MET A 70 -13.29 5.18 7.22
N GLU A 71 -14.16 5.11 8.23
CA GLU A 71 -14.38 3.88 9.00
C GLU A 71 -14.91 2.74 8.13
N LEU A 72 -15.89 3.02 7.25
CA LEU A 72 -16.40 2.03 6.31
C LEU A 72 -15.33 1.54 5.33
N ALA A 73 -14.49 2.46 4.84
CA ALA A 73 -13.38 2.12 3.96
C ALA A 73 -12.35 1.24 4.68
N ILE A 74 -12.00 1.56 5.93
CA ILE A 74 -11.06 0.77 6.75
C ILE A 74 -11.57 -0.67 6.88
N ILE A 75 -12.81 -0.89 7.30
CA ILE A 75 -13.40 -2.22 7.47
C ILE A 75 -13.32 -3.04 6.18
N THR A 76 -13.69 -2.44 5.05
CA THR A 76 -13.67 -3.15 3.76
C THR A 76 -12.24 -3.46 3.29
N VAL A 77 -11.31 -2.53 3.48
CA VAL A 77 -9.90 -2.73 3.12
C VAL A 77 -9.27 -3.81 3.99
N GLU A 78 -9.54 -3.80 5.30
CA GLU A 78 -9.08 -4.81 6.26
C GLU A 78 -9.56 -6.22 5.87
N ASP A 79 -10.84 -6.38 5.55
CA ASP A 79 -11.44 -7.65 5.11
C ASP A 79 -10.75 -8.19 3.85
N GLU A 80 -10.47 -7.35 2.86
CA GLU A 80 -9.78 -7.75 1.64
C GLU A 80 -8.30 -8.07 1.89
N VAL A 81 -7.60 -7.25 2.68
CA VAL A 81 -6.17 -7.45 2.99
C VAL A 81 -5.94 -8.76 3.73
N THR A 82 -6.82 -9.14 4.66
CA THR A 82 -6.69 -10.40 5.40
C THR A 82 -6.74 -11.64 4.52
N ARG A 83 -7.29 -11.54 3.30
CA ARG A 83 -7.24 -12.64 2.32
C ARG A 83 -5.82 -12.98 1.89
N ALA A 84 -4.91 -12.01 1.88
CA ALA A 84 -3.51 -12.21 1.54
C ALA A 84 -2.76 -13.06 2.60
N LEU A 85 -3.22 -13.09 3.85
CA LEU A 85 -2.63 -13.94 4.91
C LEU A 85 -2.66 -15.43 4.58
N LYS A 86 -3.56 -15.87 3.70
CA LYS A 86 -3.68 -17.29 3.29
C LYS A 86 -2.50 -17.77 2.45
N VAL A 87 -1.78 -16.85 1.82
CA VAL A 87 -0.71 -17.16 0.86
C VAL A 87 0.65 -16.61 1.27
N ILE A 88 0.67 -15.53 2.05
CA ILE A 88 1.92 -14.98 2.58
C ILE A 88 2.27 -15.77 3.84
N THR A 89 3.14 -16.71 3.68
CA THR A 89 3.67 -17.54 4.78
C THR A 89 4.87 -16.85 5.38
N SER A 90 4.69 -15.98 6.38
CA SER A 90 5.72 -15.41 7.28
C SER A 90 7.06 -14.91 6.67
N ALA A 91 7.72 -13.99 7.37
CA ALA A 91 9.12 -13.57 7.21
C ALA A 91 9.60 -13.28 5.77
N SER A 92 8.75 -12.74 4.90
CA SER A 92 9.16 -12.25 3.58
C SER A 92 9.50 -10.76 3.62
N THR A 93 10.37 -10.31 2.73
CA THR A 93 10.62 -8.87 2.53
C THR A 93 9.57 -8.30 1.60
N LEU A 94 8.95 -7.18 2.01
CA LEU A 94 7.93 -6.49 1.21
C LEU A 94 8.58 -5.52 0.22
N PHE A 95 8.17 -5.62 -1.05
CA PHE A 95 8.62 -4.77 -2.14
C PHE A 95 7.45 -4.13 -2.89
N THR A 96 7.72 -2.99 -3.52
CA THR A 96 6.89 -2.40 -4.57
C THR A 96 7.74 -1.71 -5.63
N THR A 97 7.21 -1.64 -6.84
CA THR A 97 7.71 -0.82 -7.95
C THR A 97 6.75 0.32 -8.30
N ASP A 98 5.80 0.62 -7.42
CA ASP A 98 4.76 1.63 -7.68
C ASP A 98 5.30 3.04 -7.54
N VAL A 99 5.29 3.80 -8.64
CA VAL A 99 5.64 5.22 -8.64
C VAL A 99 4.77 6.02 -7.68
N ALA A 100 3.48 5.72 -7.63
CA ALA A 100 2.55 6.43 -6.75
C ALA A 100 2.81 6.16 -5.24
N ILE A 101 3.34 4.98 -4.88
CA ILE A 101 3.80 4.71 -3.50
C ILE A 101 5.13 5.42 -3.23
N ARG A 102 6.02 5.50 -4.22
CA ARG A 102 7.25 6.29 -4.13
C ARG A 102 6.94 7.77 -3.88
N GLU A 103 6.02 8.35 -4.63
CA GLU A 103 5.57 9.73 -4.44
C GLU A 103 4.99 9.94 -3.03
N LEU A 104 4.21 8.99 -2.54
CA LEU A 104 3.67 9.01 -1.19
C LEU A 104 4.79 9.00 -0.12
N ALA A 105 5.82 8.17 -0.29
CA ALA A 105 6.96 8.13 0.61
C ALA A 105 7.75 9.45 0.61
N VAL A 106 7.94 10.07 -0.55
CA VAL A 106 8.58 11.40 -0.67
C VAL A 106 7.72 12.47 0.01
N MET A 107 6.41 12.46 -0.14
CA MET A 107 5.50 13.37 0.60
C MET A 107 5.57 13.15 2.12
N ALA A 108 5.82 11.92 2.56
CA ALA A 108 6.07 11.59 3.97
C ALA A 108 7.45 12.05 4.50
N GLY A 109 8.25 12.69 3.66
CA GLY A 109 9.57 13.22 4.02
C GLY A 109 10.74 12.25 3.82
N ILE A 110 10.52 11.13 3.13
CA ILE A 110 11.58 10.18 2.79
C ILE A 110 12.39 10.73 1.59
N SER A 111 13.73 10.71 1.69
CA SER A 111 14.61 11.17 0.61
C SER A 111 14.40 10.35 -0.66
N ASN A 112 14.28 11.01 -1.80
CA ASN A 112 14.05 10.35 -3.09
C ASN A 112 15.34 9.75 -3.66
N GLU A 113 15.69 8.59 -3.16
CA GLU A 113 16.85 7.82 -3.61
C GLU A 113 16.42 6.66 -4.53
N ALA A 114 17.36 6.02 -5.23
CA ALA A 114 17.08 4.91 -6.11
C ALA A 114 16.39 3.74 -5.38
N LYS A 115 16.78 3.51 -4.12
CA LYS A 115 16.13 2.55 -3.22
C LYS A 115 15.59 3.30 -2.02
N LEU A 116 14.29 3.22 -1.79
CA LEU A 116 13.62 3.82 -0.65
C LEU A 116 13.15 2.75 0.34
N PHE A 117 13.16 3.13 1.61
CA PHE A 117 12.56 2.34 2.69
C PHE A 117 11.43 3.16 3.30
N PHE A 118 10.21 2.68 3.20
CA PHE A 118 9.04 3.30 3.79
C PHE A 118 8.60 2.45 4.99
N SER A 119 8.96 2.88 6.20
CA SER A 119 8.65 2.13 7.42
C SER A 119 7.16 2.24 7.75
N LEU A 120 6.61 1.21 8.42
CA LEU A 120 5.23 1.23 8.92
C LEU A 120 4.99 2.45 9.80
N GLU A 121 5.94 2.81 10.67
CA GLU A 121 5.84 4.01 11.51
C GLU A 121 5.69 5.30 10.67
N ALA A 122 6.42 5.42 9.54
CA ALA A 122 6.27 6.58 8.65
C ALA A 122 4.94 6.56 7.90
N VAL A 123 4.44 5.38 7.50
CA VAL A 123 3.11 5.20 6.90
C VAL A 123 2.03 5.60 7.91
N GLU A 124 2.10 5.15 9.14
CA GLU A 124 1.14 5.48 10.21
C GLU A 124 1.15 6.97 10.54
N ARG A 125 2.34 7.59 10.67
CA ARG A 125 2.42 9.06 10.86
C ARG A 125 1.74 9.83 9.73
N THR A 126 1.92 9.37 8.49
CA THR A 126 1.30 10.00 7.32
C THR A 126 -0.22 9.80 7.35
N PHE A 127 -0.68 8.62 7.77
CA PHE A 127 -2.11 8.34 7.95
C PHE A 127 -2.72 9.17 9.08
N ASP A 128 -2.02 9.41 10.17
CA ASP A 128 -2.45 10.29 11.25
C ASP A 128 -2.65 11.75 10.78
N LEU A 129 -1.80 12.22 9.86
CA LEU A 129 -1.97 13.54 9.23
C LEU A 129 -3.24 13.58 8.37
N LEU A 130 -3.51 12.50 7.63
CA LEU A 130 -4.76 12.34 6.88
C LEU A 130 -5.97 12.31 7.82
N ALA A 131 -5.91 11.58 8.93
CA ALA A 131 -6.98 11.49 9.92
C ALA A 131 -7.27 12.86 10.57
N LYS A 132 -6.25 13.65 10.87
CA LYS A 132 -6.41 15.03 11.37
C LYS A 132 -7.12 15.92 10.35
N TRP A 133 -6.83 15.76 9.09
CA TRP A 133 -7.50 16.48 8.01
C TRP A 133 -8.98 16.07 7.88
N VAL A 134 -9.27 14.77 7.93
CA VAL A 134 -10.64 14.21 7.98
C VAL A 134 -11.46 14.80 9.14
N LEU A 135 -10.81 15.05 10.30
CA LEU A 135 -11.44 15.68 11.46
C LEU A 135 -11.56 17.22 11.37
N GLY A 136 -11.33 17.82 10.19
CA GLY A 136 -11.47 19.25 9.96
C GLY A 136 -10.37 20.12 10.55
N ARG A 137 -9.26 19.52 11.03
CA ARG A 137 -8.08 20.29 11.45
C ARG A 137 -7.34 20.76 10.21
N ALA A 138 -6.99 22.05 10.16
CA ALA A 138 -6.53 22.76 8.99
C ALA A 138 -5.63 21.95 8.04
N ALA A 139 -6.14 21.62 6.86
CA ALA A 139 -5.45 20.90 5.80
C ALA A 139 -4.17 21.61 5.32
N ALA A 140 -4.10 22.92 5.48
CA ALA A 140 -2.97 23.77 5.06
C ALA A 140 -1.64 23.41 5.74
N SER A 141 -1.65 22.62 6.82
CA SER A 141 -0.44 22.22 7.55
C SER A 141 -0.05 20.74 7.38
N SER A 142 -0.89 19.94 6.71
CA SER A 142 -0.64 18.49 6.60
C SER A 142 0.32 18.10 5.47
N GLY A 143 0.49 18.96 4.46
CA GLY A 143 1.29 18.64 3.27
C GLY A 143 0.72 17.52 2.38
N ILE A 144 -0.41 16.92 2.77
CA ILE A 144 -1.08 15.86 2.00
C ILE A 144 -2.04 16.51 1.00
N PRO A 145 -1.91 16.23 -0.31
CA PRO A 145 -2.85 16.72 -1.32
C PRO A 145 -4.28 16.24 -1.05
N ASN A 146 -5.24 17.12 -1.29
CA ASN A 146 -6.67 16.82 -1.18
C ASN A 146 -7.13 15.94 -2.36
N GLN A 147 -6.71 14.67 -2.37
CA GLN A 147 -7.01 13.71 -3.41
C GLN A 147 -7.56 12.42 -2.76
N PRO A 148 -8.84 12.08 -3.00
CA PRO A 148 -9.45 10.89 -2.45
C PRO A 148 -8.69 9.60 -2.78
N GLU A 149 -8.14 9.51 -3.99
CA GLU A 149 -7.39 8.34 -4.46
C GLU A 149 -6.06 8.17 -3.70
N LEU A 150 -5.42 9.27 -3.32
CA LEU A 150 -4.21 9.24 -2.50
C LEU A 150 -4.54 8.78 -1.07
N ALA A 151 -5.64 9.27 -0.51
CA ALA A 151 -6.13 8.83 0.80
C ALA A 151 -6.46 7.33 0.80
N ALA A 152 -7.13 6.84 -0.24
CA ALA A 152 -7.44 5.43 -0.41
C ALA A 152 -6.18 4.57 -0.55
N ARG A 153 -5.19 5.03 -1.34
CA ARG A 153 -3.91 4.32 -1.50
C ARG A 153 -3.14 4.23 -0.19
N LEU A 154 -3.08 5.32 0.56
CA LEU A 154 -2.42 5.35 1.86
C LEU A 154 -3.12 4.42 2.85
N LEU A 155 -4.47 4.41 2.87
CA LEU A 155 -5.26 3.49 3.67
C LEU A 155 -4.93 2.03 3.32
N ILE A 156 -4.98 1.65 2.04
CA ILE A 156 -4.68 0.28 1.59
C ILE A 156 -3.27 -0.13 1.99
N LEU A 157 -2.28 0.75 1.80
CA LEU A 157 -0.88 0.48 2.18
C LEU A 157 -0.75 0.27 3.70
N ARG A 158 -1.35 1.15 4.49
CA ARG A 158 -1.31 1.06 5.95
C ARG A 158 -1.93 -0.26 6.45
N GLU A 159 -3.14 -0.60 6.01
CA GLU A 159 -3.80 -1.83 6.44
C GLU A 159 -3.03 -3.07 5.99
N PHE A 160 -2.47 -3.05 4.77
CA PHE A 160 -1.67 -4.15 4.27
C PHE A 160 -0.42 -4.38 5.15
N MET A 161 0.35 -3.34 5.44
CA MET A 161 1.56 -3.46 6.26
C MET A 161 1.23 -3.83 7.70
N HIS A 162 0.18 -3.25 8.28
CA HIS A 162 -0.24 -3.48 9.66
C HIS A 162 -0.72 -4.92 9.88
N HIS A 163 -1.70 -5.37 9.09
CA HIS A 163 -2.30 -6.70 9.26
C HIS A 163 -1.38 -7.85 8.87
N LEU A 164 -0.49 -7.65 7.88
CA LEU A 164 0.47 -8.66 7.48
C LEU A 164 1.82 -8.53 8.22
N GLN A 165 1.92 -7.62 9.18
CA GLN A 165 3.06 -7.42 10.07
C GLN A 165 4.38 -7.09 9.32
N PHE A 166 4.28 -6.28 8.27
CA PHE A 166 5.46 -5.75 7.59
C PHE A 166 5.94 -4.46 8.26
N GLU A 167 7.14 -4.46 8.79
CA GLU A 167 7.75 -3.29 9.44
C GLU A 167 8.23 -2.24 8.42
N SER A 168 8.54 -2.66 7.20
CA SER A 168 9.03 -1.78 6.14
C SER A 168 8.67 -2.27 4.74
N LEU A 169 8.49 -1.31 3.82
CA LEU A 169 8.31 -1.51 2.40
C LEU A 169 9.55 -1.03 1.66
N HIS A 170 10.13 -1.88 0.83
CA HIS A 170 11.23 -1.56 -0.07
C HIS A 170 10.68 -1.08 -1.41
N ILE A 171 10.98 0.15 -1.81
CA ILE A 171 10.57 0.74 -3.08
C ILE A 171 11.78 0.70 -4.03
N VAL A 172 11.67 -0.02 -5.13
CA VAL A 172 12.75 -0.28 -6.10
C VAL A 172 12.40 0.18 -7.51
#